data_42f1d5b1789c16c13c061a749139689d
#
_entry.id   42f1d5b1789c16c13c061a749139689d
#
_cell.length_a   1.000
_cell.length_b   1.000
_cell.length_c   1.000
_cell.angle_alpha   90.00
_cell.angle_beta   90.00
_cell.angle_gamma   90.00
#
_symmetry.space_group_name_H-M   'P 1'
#
loop_
_entity.id
_entity.type
_entity.pdbx_description
1 polymer ?
#
loop_
_entity_poly.entity_id
_entity_poly.type
_entity_poly.pdbx_seq_one_letter_code
_entity_poly.pdbx_strand_id
1 'polypeptide(L)'
;MKCVAVVVFLLVSCGCVGMESDHARDREGDMMNEISVSSDAFEDDGMIPAEYTCDGENVSPQLSWTGIPAGSKSIVLIVDDPDAPGGTFTHWVVYNIPPDVVELPRGVERHGALPGGCVRGVTDFGSIGYGGPCPPPGKPHRYYFKVYALDEKLSLGGGCTKDEVEAAMEGHVLAMGELVGRYGR
;
A
#
# COMPACT_ATOMS: atom_id res chain seq x y z
N MET A 1 -38.15 -75.59 -37.03
CA MET A 1 -37.41 -74.42 -37.51
C MET A 1 -36.87 -73.73 -36.26
N LYS A 2 -35.57 -73.76 -36.02
CA LYS A 2 -34.91 -73.31 -34.79
C LYS A 2 -34.27 -71.96 -35.12
N CYS A 3 -34.75 -70.90 -34.48
CA CYS A 3 -34.07 -69.59 -34.50
C CYS A 3 -32.88 -69.59 -33.54
N VAL A 4 -31.67 -69.32 -34.08
CA VAL A 4 -30.43 -69.13 -33.33
C VAL A 4 -30.34 -67.64 -33.00
N ALA A 5 -30.34 -67.31 -31.72
CA ALA A 5 -30.10 -65.95 -31.24
C ALA A 5 -28.58 -65.74 -31.11
N VAL A 6 -28.03 -64.79 -31.84
CA VAL A 6 -26.67 -64.35 -31.74
C VAL A 6 -26.61 -63.25 -30.62
N VAL A 7 -25.94 -63.54 -29.53
CA VAL A 7 -25.72 -62.58 -28.49
C VAL A 7 -24.40 -61.82 -28.81
N VAL A 8 -24.49 -60.54 -29.14
CA VAL A 8 -23.33 -59.66 -29.30
C VAL A 8 -22.97 -59.08 -27.94
N PHE A 9 -21.81 -59.46 -27.42
CA PHE A 9 -21.22 -58.82 -26.24
C PHE A 9 -20.59 -57.49 -26.67
N LEU A 10 -21.21 -56.37 -26.26
CA LEU A 10 -20.60 -55.06 -26.31
C LEU A 10 -19.71 -54.90 -25.07
N LEU A 11 -18.40 -54.88 -25.28
CA LEU A 11 -17.41 -54.46 -24.29
C LEU A 11 -17.51 -52.94 -24.15
N VAL A 12 -18.08 -52.45 -23.03
CA VAL A 12 -18.03 -51.08 -22.63
C VAL A 12 -16.65 -50.84 -21.96
N SER A 13 -15.75 -50.20 -22.68
CA SER A 13 -14.50 -49.70 -22.11
C SER A 13 -14.83 -48.53 -21.18
N CYS A 14 -14.67 -48.74 -19.89
CA CYS A 14 -14.72 -47.72 -18.88
C CYS A 14 -13.50 -46.79 -19.03
N GLY A 15 -13.63 -45.70 -19.79
CA GLY A 15 -12.68 -44.63 -19.84
C GLY A 15 -12.78 -43.84 -18.54
N CYS A 16 -11.76 -43.97 -17.67
CA CYS A 16 -11.54 -43.03 -16.57
C CYS A 16 -11.23 -41.66 -17.18
N VAL A 17 -12.27 -40.81 -17.24
CA VAL A 17 -12.07 -39.38 -17.43
C VAL A 17 -11.44 -38.86 -16.13
N GLY A 18 -10.17 -38.54 -16.19
CA GLY A 18 -9.47 -37.85 -15.11
C GLY A 18 -10.19 -36.54 -14.82
N MET A 19 -10.72 -36.42 -13.62
CA MET A 19 -11.08 -35.12 -13.04
C MET A 19 -9.77 -34.34 -12.82
N GLU A 20 -9.34 -33.64 -13.87
CA GLU A 20 -8.41 -32.52 -13.69
C GLU A 20 -9.11 -31.48 -12.87
N SER A 21 -8.59 -31.31 -11.66
CA SER A 21 -9.09 -30.39 -10.67
C SER A 21 -9.07 -28.95 -11.20
N ASP A 22 -10.25 -28.34 -11.33
CA ASP A 22 -10.50 -26.92 -11.59
C ASP A 22 -10.00 -26.00 -10.45
N HIS A 23 -8.93 -26.40 -9.74
CA HIS A 23 -8.32 -25.61 -8.66
C HIS A 23 -7.29 -24.58 -9.15
N ALA A 24 -7.10 -24.45 -10.48
CA ALA A 24 -6.15 -23.48 -11.04
C ALA A 24 -6.78 -22.14 -11.44
N ARG A 25 -8.10 -21.99 -11.41
CA ARG A 25 -8.78 -20.76 -11.84
C ARG A 25 -9.14 -19.77 -10.76
N ASP A 26 -9.08 -20.18 -9.48
CA ASP A 26 -9.49 -19.31 -8.36
C ASP A 26 -8.32 -18.49 -7.76
N ARG A 27 -7.13 -18.50 -8.38
CA ARG A 27 -5.97 -17.70 -7.93
C ARG A 27 -5.68 -16.48 -8.80
N GLU A 28 -6.44 -16.21 -9.84
CA GLU A 28 -6.27 -15.03 -10.70
C GLU A 28 -7.07 -13.81 -10.23
N GLY A 29 -7.82 -13.91 -9.12
CA GLY A 29 -8.77 -12.89 -8.66
C GLY A 29 -8.24 -11.92 -7.60
N ASP A 30 -7.02 -12.07 -7.08
CA ASP A 30 -6.53 -11.21 -5.98
C ASP A 30 -5.00 -10.94 -6.06
N MET A 31 -4.48 -10.77 -7.27
CA MET A 31 -3.18 -10.11 -7.42
C MET A 31 -3.46 -8.62 -7.54
N MET A 32 -3.72 -7.95 -6.41
CA MET A 32 -3.50 -6.50 -6.36
C MET A 32 -2.07 -6.28 -6.83
N ASN A 33 -1.89 -5.47 -7.87
CA ASN A 33 -0.55 -5.11 -8.35
C ASN A 33 0.23 -4.55 -7.15
N GLU A 34 1.36 -5.15 -6.83
CA GLU A 34 2.17 -4.74 -5.68
C GLU A 34 3.04 -3.56 -6.09
N ILE A 35 2.93 -2.46 -5.33
CA ILE A 35 3.84 -1.32 -5.46
C ILE A 35 5.06 -1.63 -4.60
N SER A 36 6.25 -1.57 -5.19
CA SER A 36 7.49 -1.63 -4.40
C SER A 36 7.83 -0.24 -3.88
N VAL A 37 7.93 -0.09 -2.57
CA VAL A 37 8.30 1.17 -1.89
C VAL A 37 9.68 1.03 -1.28
N SER A 38 10.52 2.04 -1.40
CA SER A 38 11.89 2.06 -0.87
C SER A 38 12.30 3.45 -0.41
N SER A 39 13.38 3.52 0.39
CA SER A 39 14.02 4.75 0.85
C SER A 39 15.53 4.58 0.76
N ASP A 40 16.25 5.67 0.53
CA ASP A 40 17.71 5.71 0.69
C ASP A 40 18.15 5.93 2.15
N ALA A 41 17.17 6.22 3.03
CA ALA A 41 17.40 6.51 4.44
C ALA A 41 17.48 5.26 5.32
N PHE A 42 16.70 4.20 4.99
CA PHE A 42 16.64 2.95 5.76
C PHE A 42 16.08 1.82 4.89
N GLU A 43 16.48 0.59 5.21
CA GLU A 43 15.97 -0.64 4.60
C GLU A 43 14.62 -1.04 5.20
N ASP A 44 13.87 -1.90 4.51
CA ASP A 44 12.63 -2.47 5.05
C ASP A 44 12.89 -3.19 6.39
N ASP A 45 12.00 -2.95 7.36
CA ASP A 45 12.15 -3.37 8.77
C ASP A 45 13.41 -2.82 9.49
N GLY A 46 14.12 -1.87 8.87
CA GLY A 46 15.32 -1.22 9.38
C GLY A 46 15.05 -0.08 10.35
N MET A 47 16.11 0.39 11.03
CA MET A 47 16.02 1.53 11.94
C MET A 47 15.99 2.85 11.17
N ILE A 48 14.99 3.68 11.45
CA ILE A 48 14.91 5.05 10.92
C ILE A 48 15.97 5.91 11.61
N PRO A 49 16.89 6.58 10.87
CA PRO A 49 17.87 7.49 11.46
C PRO A 49 17.23 8.65 12.21
N ALA A 50 17.88 9.08 13.30
CA ALA A 50 17.36 10.12 14.20
C ALA A 50 17.03 11.45 13.48
N GLU A 51 17.71 11.77 12.39
CA GLU A 51 17.46 13.00 11.62
C GLU A 51 16.01 13.10 11.07
N TYR A 52 15.35 11.96 10.83
CA TYR A 52 13.97 11.88 10.35
C TYR A 52 12.93 11.82 11.48
N THR A 53 13.36 12.00 12.73
CA THR A 53 12.53 11.80 13.93
C THR A 53 12.50 13.06 14.80
N CYS A 54 11.65 13.07 15.84
CA CYS A 54 11.59 14.18 16.78
C CYS A 54 12.89 14.40 17.61
N ASP A 55 13.81 13.44 17.59
CA ASP A 55 15.11 13.55 18.25
C ASP A 55 16.20 14.17 17.34
N GLY A 56 15.87 14.48 16.08
CA GLY A 56 16.76 15.11 15.10
C GLY A 56 16.12 16.29 14.38
N GLU A 57 16.41 16.43 13.09
CA GLU A 57 15.88 17.54 12.25
C GLU A 57 14.38 17.45 12.02
N ASN A 58 13.80 16.26 12.18
CA ASN A 58 12.39 16.01 11.98
C ASN A 58 11.92 16.32 10.55
N VAL A 59 12.74 15.99 9.57
CA VAL A 59 12.45 16.10 8.13
C VAL A 59 11.97 14.77 7.57
N SER A 60 11.15 14.78 6.52
CA SER A 60 10.71 13.54 5.88
C SER A 60 11.89 12.82 5.21
N PRO A 61 11.98 11.48 5.27
CA PRO A 61 12.92 10.73 4.45
C PRO A 61 12.59 10.86 2.97
N GLN A 62 13.58 10.59 2.12
CA GLN A 62 13.33 10.31 0.72
C GLN A 62 12.54 9.01 0.61
N LEU A 63 11.53 8.97 -0.28
CA LEU A 63 10.75 7.79 -0.61
C LEU A 63 10.65 7.66 -2.13
N SER A 64 10.83 6.46 -2.64
CA SER A 64 10.58 6.13 -4.03
C SER A 64 9.71 4.89 -4.17
N TRP A 65 9.03 4.79 -5.31
CA TRP A 65 8.15 3.65 -5.59
C TRP A 65 8.15 3.28 -7.07
N THR A 66 7.90 1.99 -7.32
CA THR A 66 7.75 1.42 -8.67
C THR A 66 6.54 0.51 -8.72
N GLY A 67 6.12 0.10 -9.91
CA GLY A 67 4.98 -0.81 -10.05
C GLY A 67 3.61 -0.10 -10.06
N ILE A 68 3.57 1.21 -10.28
CA ILE A 68 2.28 1.94 -10.40
C ILE A 68 1.52 1.39 -11.63
N PRO A 69 0.29 0.88 -11.45
CA PRO A 69 -0.50 0.31 -12.54
C PRO A 69 -0.81 1.32 -13.65
N ALA A 70 -0.85 0.85 -14.88
CA ALA A 70 -1.40 1.63 -15.97
C ALA A 70 -2.88 1.97 -15.68
N GLY A 71 -3.27 3.23 -15.92
CA GLY A 71 -4.62 3.72 -15.61
C GLY A 71 -4.75 4.39 -14.24
N SER A 72 -3.71 4.36 -13.41
CA SER A 72 -3.66 5.18 -12.18
C SER A 72 -3.80 6.66 -12.52
N LYS A 73 -4.60 7.38 -11.75
CA LYS A 73 -4.83 8.83 -11.91
C LYS A 73 -4.26 9.64 -10.75
N SER A 74 -4.07 9.00 -9.60
CA SER A 74 -3.38 9.62 -8.46
C SER A 74 -2.74 8.57 -7.56
N ILE A 75 -1.82 9.03 -6.72
CA ILE A 75 -1.17 8.25 -5.67
C ILE A 75 -1.46 8.91 -4.33
N VAL A 76 -1.59 8.09 -3.29
CA VAL A 76 -1.72 8.51 -1.89
C VAL A 76 -0.58 7.88 -1.08
N LEU A 77 0.05 8.68 -0.22
CA LEU A 77 1.00 8.25 0.79
C LEU A 77 0.41 8.49 2.18
N ILE A 78 0.39 7.44 3.02
CA ILE A 78 0.00 7.50 4.42
C ILE A 78 1.13 6.89 5.27
N VAL A 79 1.54 7.57 6.33
CA VAL A 79 2.52 7.06 7.28
C VAL A 79 1.88 6.92 8.64
N ASP A 80 1.87 5.70 9.17
CA ASP A 80 1.21 5.31 10.42
C ASP A 80 2.17 4.63 11.40
N ASP A 81 1.92 4.85 12.70
CA ASP A 81 2.44 4.08 13.83
C ASP A 81 1.30 3.28 14.49
N PRO A 82 1.15 1.97 14.22
CA PRO A 82 0.13 1.15 14.87
C PRO A 82 0.50 0.74 16.29
N ASP A 83 1.74 0.95 16.71
CA ASP A 83 2.23 0.58 18.05
C ASP A 83 2.05 1.71 19.07
N ALA A 84 1.50 2.85 18.66
CA ALA A 84 1.25 3.99 19.54
C ALA A 84 0.24 3.64 20.66
N PRO A 85 0.46 4.11 21.91
CA PRO A 85 -0.34 3.71 23.07
C PRO A 85 -1.85 3.98 22.97
N GLY A 86 -2.25 4.96 22.17
CA GLY A 86 -3.65 5.37 21.98
C GLY A 86 -4.36 4.74 20.79
N GLY A 87 -3.71 3.82 20.09
CA GLY A 87 -4.14 3.28 18.78
C GLY A 87 -3.24 3.78 17.66
N THR A 88 -3.59 3.47 16.41
CA THR A 88 -2.79 3.91 15.25
C THR A 88 -2.66 5.43 15.23
N PHE A 89 -1.43 5.93 15.13
CA PHE A 89 -1.10 7.35 15.09
C PHE A 89 -0.60 7.75 13.71
N THR A 90 -1.20 8.77 13.12
CA THR A 90 -0.90 9.25 11.77
C THR A 90 0.23 10.27 11.78
N HIS A 91 1.31 9.97 11.06
CA HIS A 91 2.53 10.76 10.98
C HIS A 91 2.63 11.63 9.72
N TRP A 92 2.02 11.19 8.60
CA TRP A 92 2.07 11.90 7.34
C TRP A 92 0.95 11.46 6.41
N VAL A 93 0.31 12.42 5.72
CA VAL A 93 -0.70 12.17 4.70
C VAL A 93 -0.44 13.08 3.52
N VAL A 94 -0.23 12.48 2.34
CA VAL A 94 -0.09 13.18 1.05
C VAL A 94 -0.99 12.49 0.03
N TYR A 95 -1.81 13.24 -0.65
CA TYR A 95 -2.73 12.68 -1.65
C TYR A 95 -2.75 13.50 -2.93
N ASN A 96 -3.37 12.95 -3.97
CA ASN A 96 -3.37 13.52 -5.31
C ASN A 96 -1.95 13.69 -5.89
N ILE A 97 -1.02 12.82 -5.51
CA ILE A 97 0.30 12.74 -6.14
C ILE A 97 0.08 12.27 -7.57
N PRO A 98 0.59 12.98 -8.60
CA PRO A 98 0.50 12.50 -9.99
C PRO A 98 1.17 11.13 -10.17
N PRO A 99 0.63 10.23 -11.01
CA PRO A 99 1.15 8.87 -11.17
C PRO A 99 2.52 8.80 -11.86
N ASP A 100 2.98 9.89 -12.47
CA ASP A 100 4.33 10.05 -13.04
C ASP A 100 5.37 10.55 -12.02
N VAL A 101 4.93 10.96 -10.83
CA VAL A 101 5.82 11.22 -9.69
C VAL A 101 6.14 9.88 -9.03
N VAL A 102 7.39 9.47 -9.12
CA VAL A 102 7.88 8.18 -8.60
C VAL A 102 8.74 8.32 -7.35
N GLU A 103 8.89 9.56 -6.87
CA GLU A 103 9.74 9.90 -5.73
C GLU A 103 9.25 11.15 -5.01
N LEU A 104 9.33 11.15 -3.68
CA LEU A 104 9.30 12.34 -2.85
C LEU A 104 10.69 12.55 -2.25
N PRO A 105 11.33 13.71 -2.48
CA PRO A 105 12.68 13.97 -1.98
C PRO A 105 12.70 14.13 -0.45
N ARG A 106 13.88 13.94 0.14
CA ARG A 106 14.13 14.25 1.56
C ARG A 106 13.70 15.69 1.89
N GLY A 107 13.06 15.87 3.03
CA GLY A 107 12.74 17.19 3.56
C GLY A 107 11.65 17.92 2.81
N VAL A 108 10.66 17.20 2.25
CA VAL A 108 9.49 17.83 1.66
C VAL A 108 8.84 18.75 2.70
N GLU A 109 9.06 20.04 2.53
CA GLU A 109 8.72 21.08 3.52
C GLU A 109 7.22 21.11 3.82
N ARG A 110 6.88 21.33 5.11
CA ARG A 110 5.48 21.44 5.57
C ARG A 110 4.71 22.54 4.85
N HIS A 111 5.40 23.57 4.38
CA HIS A 111 4.83 24.75 3.73
C HIS A 111 5.36 24.97 2.31
N GLY A 112 6.31 24.16 1.84
CA GLY A 112 6.84 24.21 0.47
C GLY A 112 5.86 23.64 -0.56
N ALA A 113 6.11 23.84 -1.84
CA ALA A 113 5.37 23.20 -2.91
C ALA A 113 5.77 21.72 -3.00
N LEU A 114 4.78 20.84 -2.94
CA LEU A 114 4.99 19.43 -3.25
C LEU A 114 5.16 19.22 -4.76
N PRO A 115 5.93 18.20 -5.19
CA PRO A 115 6.02 17.85 -6.61
C PRO A 115 4.64 17.62 -7.22
N GLY A 116 4.40 18.11 -8.44
CA GLY A 116 3.17 17.86 -9.17
C GLY A 116 1.87 18.45 -8.59
N GLY A 117 1.96 19.33 -7.59
CA GLY A 117 0.78 19.95 -6.96
C GLY A 117 -0.01 19.00 -6.05
N CYS A 118 0.65 18.01 -5.45
CA CYS A 118 0.09 17.14 -4.43
C CYS A 118 -0.51 17.94 -3.25
N VAL A 119 -1.41 17.32 -2.51
CA VAL A 119 -2.12 17.91 -1.38
C VAL A 119 -1.66 17.24 -0.08
N ARG A 120 -1.53 18.02 0.99
CA ARG A 120 -1.18 17.54 2.33
C ARG A 120 -2.41 17.40 3.21
N GLY A 121 -2.45 16.30 3.96
CA GLY A 121 -3.37 16.11 5.06
C GLY A 121 -2.81 16.58 6.40
N VAL A 122 -3.65 16.52 7.43
CA VAL A 122 -3.30 16.77 8.82
C VAL A 122 -2.86 15.46 9.50
N THR A 123 -1.87 15.56 10.38
CA THR A 123 -1.38 14.45 11.22
C THR A 123 -2.09 14.46 12.57
N ASP A 124 -1.95 13.37 13.35
CA ASP A 124 -2.47 13.33 14.72
C ASP A 124 -1.69 14.24 15.69
N PHE A 125 -0.58 14.84 15.26
CA PHE A 125 0.03 15.98 15.94
C PHE A 125 -0.76 17.29 15.79
N GLY A 126 -1.83 17.31 14.98
CA GLY A 126 -2.61 18.51 14.66
C GLY A 126 -1.90 19.46 13.69
N SER A 127 -0.86 19.01 12.99
CA SER A 127 -0.11 19.80 12.01
C SER A 127 -0.20 19.22 10.61
N ILE A 128 -0.10 20.07 9.59
CA ILE A 128 -0.06 19.66 8.18
C ILE A 128 1.38 19.28 7.81
N GLY A 129 1.54 18.19 7.04
CA GLY A 129 2.81 17.69 6.53
C GLY A 129 3.41 16.60 7.42
N TYR A 130 4.73 16.38 7.30
CA TYR A 130 5.42 15.30 8.00
C TYR A 130 5.61 15.60 9.48
N GLY A 131 5.31 14.61 10.34
CA GLY A 131 5.68 14.54 11.74
C GLY A 131 6.45 13.24 11.99
N GLY A 132 7.75 13.33 12.31
CA GLY A 132 8.60 12.16 12.46
C GLY A 132 8.25 11.27 13.65
N PRO A 133 8.79 10.04 13.69
CA PRO A 133 8.72 9.15 14.83
C PRO A 133 9.06 9.81 16.15
N CYS A 134 8.21 9.62 17.16
CA CYS A 134 8.43 10.16 18.50
C CYS A 134 7.81 9.26 19.58
N PRO A 135 8.20 7.97 19.63
CA PRO A 135 7.60 7.02 20.56
C PRO A 135 8.04 7.33 22.01
N PRO A 136 7.27 6.90 23.01
CA PRO A 136 7.74 6.91 24.40
C PRO A 136 8.97 5.99 24.56
N PRO A 137 9.82 6.19 25.58
CA PRO A 137 10.93 5.29 25.86
C PRO A 137 10.45 3.84 26.03
N GLY A 138 11.12 2.90 25.36
CA GLY A 138 10.73 1.49 25.42
C GLY A 138 11.11 0.68 24.19
N LYS A 139 10.22 -0.21 23.80
CA LYS A 139 10.40 -1.01 22.57
C LYS A 139 10.28 -0.09 21.35
N PRO A 140 11.07 -0.30 20.30
CA PRO A 140 10.89 0.40 19.04
C PRO A 140 9.47 0.17 18.47
N HIS A 141 8.83 1.24 17.98
CA HIS A 141 7.61 1.20 17.24
C HIS A 141 7.90 0.98 15.75
N ARG A 142 6.90 0.49 15.02
CA ARG A 142 6.93 0.32 13.57
C ARG A 142 6.20 1.49 12.92
N TYR A 143 6.79 2.00 11.86
CA TYR A 143 6.24 3.09 11.05
C TYR A 143 6.03 2.58 9.64
N TYR A 144 4.78 2.51 9.21
CA TYR A 144 4.38 2.00 7.90
C TYR A 144 4.24 3.14 6.92
N PHE A 145 5.08 3.17 5.91
CA PHE A 145 5.03 4.11 4.79
C PHE A 145 4.24 3.44 3.66
N LYS A 146 2.94 3.70 3.59
CA LYS A 146 2.00 3.04 2.68
C LYS A 146 1.74 3.92 1.46
N VAL A 147 1.90 3.34 0.27
CA VAL A 147 1.64 3.98 -1.01
C VAL A 147 0.49 3.28 -1.71
N TYR A 148 -0.50 4.03 -2.12
CA TYR A 148 -1.71 3.54 -2.82
C TYR A 148 -1.80 4.19 -4.18
N ALA A 149 -2.05 3.42 -5.23
CA ALA A 149 -2.39 3.91 -6.56
C ALA A 149 -3.91 3.86 -6.75
N LEU A 150 -4.49 4.96 -7.21
CA LEU A 150 -5.93 5.10 -7.37
C LEU A 150 -6.33 5.30 -8.83
N ASP A 151 -7.53 4.82 -9.22
CA ASP A 151 -8.11 5.02 -10.53
C ASP A 151 -8.80 6.39 -10.69
N GLU A 152 -8.78 7.21 -9.63
CA GLU A 152 -9.27 8.58 -9.69
C GLU A 152 -8.38 9.57 -8.93
N LYS A 153 -8.66 10.85 -9.11
CA LYS A 153 -8.12 11.94 -8.31
C LYS A 153 -9.14 12.33 -7.25
N LEU A 154 -8.74 12.31 -5.99
CA LEU A 154 -9.65 12.61 -4.87
C LEU A 154 -10.13 14.06 -4.91
N SER A 155 -11.45 14.24 -4.79
CA SER A 155 -12.11 15.57 -4.75
C SER A 155 -12.04 16.16 -3.33
N LEU A 156 -10.83 16.21 -2.74
CA LEU A 156 -10.55 16.69 -1.40
C LEU A 156 -9.70 17.96 -1.43
N GLY A 157 -9.98 18.89 -0.51
CA GLY A 157 -9.15 20.08 -0.25
C GLY A 157 -7.90 19.74 0.56
N GLY A 158 -7.10 20.73 0.93
CA GLY A 158 -5.94 20.54 1.81
C GLY A 158 -6.35 20.41 3.28
N GLY A 159 -5.54 19.64 4.06
CA GLY A 159 -5.74 19.49 5.51
C GLY A 159 -6.77 18.45 5.92
N CYS A 160 -7.17 17.52 5.02
CA CYS A 160 -8.02 16.39 5.40
C CYS A 160 -7.26 15.44 6.33
N THR A 161 -8.01 14.80 7.23
CA THR A 161 -7.52 13.73 8.09
C THR A 161 -7.25 12.46 7.28
N LYS A 162 -6.50 11.52 7.86
CA LYS A 162 -6.34 10.19 7.29
C LYS A 162 -7.68 9.52 7.01
N ASP A 163 -8.60 9.52 7.99
CA ASP A 163 -9.91 8.85 7.86
C ASP A 163 -10.74 9.44 6.68
N GLU A 164 -10.69 10.76 6.48
CA GLU A 164 -11.36 11.41 5.35
C GLU A 164 -10.73 11.00 4.00
N VAL A 165 -9.40 10.85 3.97
CA VAL A 165 -8.68 10.40 2.76
C VAL A 165 -8.97 8.93 2.51
N GLU A 166 -8.90 8.05 3.52
CA GLU A 166 -9.20 6.62 3.38
C GLU A 166 -10.65 6.38 2.94
N ALA A 167 -11.61 7.12 3.50
CA ALA A 167 -13.01 7.05 3.07
C ALA A 167 -13.19 7.47 1.60
N ALA A 168 -12.42 8.46 1.13
CA ALA A 168 -12.47 8.87 -0.27
C ALA A 168 -11.73 7.91 -1.23
N MET A 169 -10.83 7.07 -0.71
CA MET A 169 -10.12 6.03 -1.48
C MET A 169 -10.94 4.75 -1.64
N GLU A 170 -12.01 4.56 -0.85
CA GLU A 170 -12.77 3.31 -0.83
C GLU A 170 -13.34 2.99 -2.22
N GLY A 171 -13.02 1.80 -2.72
CA GLY A 171 -13.42 1.32 -4.06
C GLY A 171 -12.56 1.83 -5.22
N HIS A 172 -11.54 2.66 -4.97
CA HIS A 172 -10.69 3.29 -5.99
C HIS A 172 -9.23 2.80 -5.98
N VAL A 173 -8.85 1.91 -5.06
CA VAL A 173 -7.48 1.39 -4.94
C VAL A 173 -7.21 0.34 -6.00
N LEU A 174 -6.23 0.61 -6.88
CA LEU A 174 -5.76 -0.32 -7.92
C LEU A 174 -4.58 -1.18 -7.45
N ALA A 175 -3.74 -0.63 -6.57
CA ALA A 175 -2.56 -1.28 -6.04
C ALA A 175 -2.12 -0.60 -4.75
N MET A 176 -1.38 -1.34 -3.92
CA MET A 176 -0.72 -0.79 -2.74
C MET A 176 0.66 -1.41 -2.55
N GLY A 177 1.50 -0.70 -1.79
CA GLY A 177 2.77 -1.20 -1.29
C GLY A 177 3.15 -0.47 -0.03
N GLU A 178 4.07 -1.04 0.74
CA GLU A 178 4.53 -0.45 1.98
C GLU A 178 6.03 -0.65 2.19
N LEU A 179 6.62 0.24 2.96
CA LEU A 179 7.96 0.15 3.54
C LEU A 179 7.82 0.32 5.04
N VAL A 180 8.41 -0.55 5.83
CA VAL A 180 8.36 -0.49 7.29
C VAL A 180 9.68 0.00 7.84
N GLY A 181 9.65 1.09 8.61
CA GLY A 181 10.79 1.54 9.40
C GLY A 181 10.54 1.34 10.90
N ARG A 182 11.60 1.22 11.69
CA ARG A 182 11.53 1.12 13.15
C ARG A 182 12.22 2.30 13.81
N TYR A 183 11.66 2.78 14.92
CA TYR A 183 12.31 3.77 15.75
C TYR A 183 11.94 3.57 17.23
N GLY A 184 12.92 3.74 18.12
CA GLY A 184 12.75 3.66 19.57
C GLY A 184 13.68 4.64 20.29
N ARG A 185 13.30 5.00 21.51
CA ARG A 185 14.03 5.95 22.39
C ARG A 185 14.46 5.28 23.67
#